data_01961377b447dfc2c3f79ed2a93efd5a
#
_entry.id   01961377b447dfc2c3f79ed2a93efd5a
#
_cell.length_a   1.000
_cell.length_b   1.000
_cell.length_c   1.000
_cell.angle_alpha   90.00
_cell.angle_beta   90.00
_cell.angle_gamma   90.00
#
_symmetry.space_group_name_H-M   'P 1'
#
loop_
_entity.id
_entity.type
_entity.pdbx_description
1 polymer ?
#
loop_
_entity_poly.entity_id
_entity_poly.type
_entity_poly.pdbx_seq_one_letter_code
_entity_poly.pdbx_strand_id
1 'polypeptide(L)'
;SSLVGSEMCIRDSSYANRLKLCVPVLGVGAFLGIGNALGFINYTVIWRYFSWTNQTLAMIVLWAASMYLFQEKKNYWITAVPATFMSAVSSTYFILAPECLGSLLNSKTAEGATIYNTAVAYPVGVIFAIAMLALFLHATKKHTAKNA
;
A
#
# COMPACT_ATOMS: atom_id res chain seq x y z
N SER A 1 0.63 -26.74 -1.84
CA SER A 1 1.48 -27.49 -2.78
C SER A 1 1.88 -26.68 -4.01
N SER A 2 1.06 -25.75 -4.51
CA SER A 2 1.42 -24.87 -5.63
C SER A 2 2.49 -23.84 -5.26
N LEU A 3 2.52 -23.34 -4.02
CA LEU A 3 3.57 -22.45 -3.49
C LEU A 3 4.92 -23.15 -3.42
N VAL A 4 4.96 -24.40 -2.99
CA VAL A 4 6.18 -25.23 -2.96
C VAL A 4 6.69 -25.50 -4.38
N GLY A 5 5.79 -25.70 -5.35
CA GLY A 5 6.14 -25.86 -6.75
C GLY A 5 6.75 -24.61 -7.36
N SER A 6 6.24 -23.42 -7.05
CA SER A 6 6.82 -22.17 -7.53
C SER A 6 8.17 -21.85 -6.89
N GLU A 7 8.36 -22.18 -5.64
CA GLU A 7 9.66 -22.06 -4.95
C GLU A 7 10.69 -23.04 -5.50
N MET A 8 10.28 -24.26 -5.87
CA MET A 8 11.15 -25.22 -6.53
C MET A 8 11.56 -24.78 -7.93
N CYS A 9 10.66 -24.18 -8.71
CA CYS A 9 11.01 -23.58 -10.00
C CYS A 9 12.02 -22.44 -9.89
N ILE A 10 11.95 -21.64 -8.82
CA ILE A 10 12.92 -20.58 -8.52
C ILE A 10 14.29 -21.20 -8.12
N ARG A 11 14.26 -22.36 -7.46
CA ARG A 11 15.49 -23.06 -7.03
C ARG A 11 16.25 -23.72 -8.17
N ASP A 12 15.53 -24.19 -9.20
CA ASP A 12 16.13 -24.72 -10.43
C ASP A 12 16.58 -23.63 -11.41
N SER A 13 16.25 -22.38 -11.14
CA SER A 13 16.77 -21.24 -11.89
C SER A 13 18.30 -21.20 -11.73
N SER A 14 18.99 -21.28 -12.86
CA SER A 14 20.44 -21.24 -12.95
C SER A 14 21.02 -20.13 -12.06
N TYR A 15 22.09 -20.43 -11.34
CA TYR A 15 22.81 -19.48 -10.49
C TYR A 15 23.04 -18.12 -11.18
N ALA A 16 23.29 -18.14 -12.48
CA ALA A 16 23.43 -16.96 -13.31
C ALA A 16 22.16 -16.08 -13.36
N ASN A 17 20.98 -16.67 -13.34
CA ASN A 17 19.71 -15.91 -13.37
C ASN A 17 19.40 -15.27 -12.01
N ARG A 18 19.74 -15.91 -10.91
CA ARG A 18 19.69 -15.32 -9.58
C ARG A 18 20.64 -14.15 -9.44
N LEU A 19 21.88 -14.32 -9.93
CA LEU A 19 22.87 -13.25 -9.91
C LEU A 19 22.42 -12.05 -10.75
N LYS A 20 21.82 -12.27 -11.91
CA LYS A 20 21.27 -11.21 -12.78
C LYS A 20 20.14 -10.40 -12.11
N LEU A 21 19.39 -11.00 -11.19
CA LEU A 21 18.36 -10.30 -10.42
C LEU A 21 18.91 -9.63 -9.16
N CYS A 22 19.84 -10.30 -8.47
CA CYS A 22 20.41 -9.78 -7.21
C CYS A 22 21.35 -8.59 -7.45
N VAL A 23 22.16 -8.62 -8.51
CA VAL A 23 23.13 -7.55 -8.80
C VAL A 23 22.46 -6.20 -9.03
N PRO A 24 21.41 -6.04 -9.87
CA PRO A 24 20.76 -4.74 -10.02
C PRO A 24 20.05 -4.28 -8.75
N VAL A 25 19.41 -5.19 -7.99
CA VAL A 25 18.75 -4.83 -6.73
C VAL A 25 19.75 -4.34 -5.69
N LEU A 26 20.86 -5.06 -5.51
CA LEU A 26 21.96 -4.64 -4.62
C LEU A 26 22.64 -3.37 -5.13
N GLY A 27 22.79 -3.22 -6.45
CA GLY A 27 23.35 -2.03 -7.07
C GLY A 27 22.50 -0.78 -6.81
N VAL A 28 21.18 -0.89 -6.93
CA VAL A 28 20.25 0.20 -6.59
C VAL A 28 20.32 0.53 -5.09
N GLY A 29 20.34 -0.48 -4.22
CA GLY A 29 20.48 -0.28 -2.78
C GLY A 29 21.80 0.41 -2.40
N ALA A 30 22.93 -0.03 -2.99
CA ALA A 30 24.23 0.58 -2.78
C ALA A 30 24.28 2.03 -3.32
N PHE A 31 23.70 2.29 -4.49
CA PHE A 31 23.60 3.63 -5.07
C PHE A 31 22.81 4.59 -4.17
N LEU A 32 21.67 4.14 -3.65
CA LEU A 32 20.86 4.93 -2.71
C LEU A 32 21.58 5.17 -1.38
N GLY A 33 22.31 4.16 -0.87
CA GLY A 33 23.10 4.27 0.36
C GLY A 33 24.25 5.27 0.21
N ILE A 34 25.01 5.20 -0.90
CA ILE A 34 26.10 6.12 -1.19
C ILE A 34 25.56 7.53 -1.45
N GLY A 35 24.47 7.65 -2.19
CA GLY A 35 23.82 8.94 -2.45
C GLY A 35 23.35 9.64 -1.18
N ASN A 36 22.88 8.88 -0.21
CA ASN A 36 22.54 9.40 1.13
C ASN A 36 23.79 9.84 1.91
N ALA A 37 24.86 9.05 1.88
CA ALA A 37 26.12 9.35 2.56
C ALA A 37 26.78 10.61 1.99
N LEU A 38 26.63 10.87 0.68
CA LEU A 38 27.12 12.06 -0.01
C LEU A 38 26.19 13.29 0.10
N GLY A 39 25.02 13.12 0.75
CA GLY A 39 24.05 14.20 0.95
C GLY A 39 23.22 14.58 -0.28
N PHE A 40 23.34 13.86 -1.39
CA PHE A 40 22.53 14.08 -2.60
C PHE A 40 21.10 13.57 -2.47
N ILE A 41 20.89 12.57 -1.64
CA ILE A 41 19.59 11.90 -1.45
C ILE A 41 19.21 11.97 0.01
N ASN A 42 18.01 12.48 0.29
CA ASN A 42 17.49 12.51 1.64
C ASN A 42 16.85 11.15 1.96
N TYR A 43 17.55 10.34 2.74
CA TYR A 43 17.08 9.01 3.16
C TYR A 43 15.69 9.03 3.78
N THR A 44 15.36 10.08 4.54
CA THR A 44 14.06 10.22 5.21
C THR A 44 12.90 10.26 4.21
N VAL A 45 13.09 10.94 3.08
CA VAL A 45 12.08 11.02 2.01
C VAL A 45 11.88 9.66 1.36
N ILE A 46 12.98 8.98 1.01
CA ILE A 46 12.92 7.64 0.41
C ILE A 46 12.24 6.65 1.36
N TRP A 47 12.58 6.71 2.66
CA TRP A 47 11.98 5.84 3.68
C TRP A 47 10.48 6.05 3.81
N ARG A 48 10.00 7.30 3.75
CA ARG A 48 8.57 7.62 3.76
C ARG A 48 7.85 7.04 2.55
N TYR A 49 8.37 7.22 1.34
CA TYR A 49 7.78 6.65 0.13
C TYR A 49 7.73 5.12 0.19
N PHE A 50 8.81 4.50 0.63
CA PHE A 50 8.87 3.05 0.79
C PHE A 50 7.82 2.54 1.79
N SER A 51 7.73 3.18 2.94
CA SER A 51 6.75 2.83 3.98
C SER A 51 5.32 2.98 3.47
N TRP A 52 5.01 4.09 2.81
CA TRP A 52 3.68 4.32 2.25
C TRP A 52 3.32 3.33 1.14
N THR A 53 4.25 3.04 0.25
CA THR A 53 4.06 2.05 -0.82
C THR A 53 3.79 0.66 -0.24
N ASN A 54 4.53 0.28 0.79
CA ASN A 54 4.33 -1.00 1.48
C ASN A 54 2.96 -1.09 2.16
N GLN A 55 2.50 -0.03 2.80
CA GLN A 55 1.16 0.03 3.40
C GLN A 55 0.06 -0.05 2.34
N THR A 56 0.23 0.64 1.22
CA THR A 56 -0.72 0.60 0.11
C THR A 56 -0.79 -0.79 -0.51
N LEU A 57 0.36 -1.44 -0.68
CA LEU A 57 0.41 -2.82 -1.16
C LEU A 57 -0.29 -3.79 -0.20
N ALA A 58 -0.05 -3.64 1.11
CA ALA A 58 -0.74 -4.44 2.13
C ALA A 58 -2.27 -4.25 2.08
N MET A 59 -2.73 -3.02 1.88
CA MET A 59 -4.15 -2.72 1.70
C MET A 59 -4.74 -3.48 0.50
N ILE A 60 -4.08 -3.42 -0.65
CA ILE A 60 -4.53 -4.11 -1.87
C ILE A 60 -4.59 -5.63 -1.66
N VAL A 61 -3.55 -6.19 -1.06
CA VAL A 61 -3.48 -7.64 -0.77
C VAL A 61 -4.58 -8.07 0.21
N LEU A 62 -4.86 -7.28 1.24
CA LEU A 62 -5.94 -7.57 2.20
C LEU A 62 -7.32 -7.53 1.54
N TRP A 63 -7.58 -6.59 0.64
CA TRP A 63 -8.83 -6.56 -0.13
C TRP A 63 -8.93 -7.74 -1.10
N ALA A 64 -7.85 -8.11 -1.77
CA ALA A 64 -7.81 -9.30 -2.63
C ALA A 64 -8.05 -10.58 -1.83
N ALA A 65 -7.44 -10.72 -0.66
CA ALA A 65 -7.66 -11.84 0.26
C ALA A 65 -9.11 -11.88 0.77
N SER A 66 -9.73 -10.74 1.04
CA SER A 66 -11.14 -10.65 1.44
C SER A 66 -12.07 -11.17 0.35
N MET A 67 -11.81 -10.80 -0.91
CA MET A 67 -12.58 -11.32 -2.05
C MET A 67 -12.37 -12.81 -2.26
N TYR A 68 -11.17 -13.31 -2.09
CA TYR A 68 -10.85 -14.73 -2.17
C TYR A 68 -11.59 -15.53 -1.10
N LEU A 69 -11.54 -15.09 0.17
CA LEU A 69 -12.25 -15.74 1.28
C LEU A 69 -13.76 -15.72 1.09
N PHE A 70 -14.29 -14.65 0.50
CA PHE A 70 -15.70 -14.58 0.15
C PHE A 70 -16.08 -15.63 -0.90
N GLN A 71 -15.26 -15.84 -1.94
CA GLN A 71 -15.50 -16.88 -2.96
C GLN A 71 -15.43 -18.29 -2.38
N GLU A 72 -14.53 -18.51 -1.44
CA GLU A 72 -14.39 -19.78 -0.69
C GLU A 72 -15.49 -20.00 0.38
N LYS A 73 -16.46 -19.08 0.50
CA LYS A 73 -17.54 -19.10 1.50
C LYS A 73 -17.02 -19.16 2.95
N LYS A 74 -15.85 -18.57 3.20
CA LYS A 74 -15.24 -18.45 4.54
C LYS A 74 -15.47 -17.06 5.13
N ASN A 75 -15.16 -16.91 6.42
CA ASN A 75 -15.28 -15.62 7.10
C ASN A 75 -14.32 -14.57 6.54
N TYR A 76 -14.78 -13.76 5.60
CA TYR A 76 -14.02 -12.68 4.98
C TYR A 76 -13.82 -11.45 5.88
N TRP A 77 -14.59 -11.35 6.97
CA TRP A 77 -14.49 -10.24 7.91
C TRP A 77 -13.12 -10.13 8.58
N ILE A 78 -12.42 -11.24 8.78
CA ILE A 78 -11.09 -11.29 9.38
C ILE A 78 -10.08 -10.44 8.56
N THR A 79 -10.23 -10.41 7.25
CA THR A 79 -9.37 -9.63 6.34
C THR A 79 -9.99 -8.29 5.95
N ALA A 80 -11.31 -8.18 5.88
CA ALA A 80 -12.01 -6.97 5.49
C ALA A 80 -11.88 -5.84 6.55
N VAL A 81 -11.90 -6.18 7.84
CA VAL A 81 -11.71 -5.19 8.91
C VAL A 81 -10.32 -4.54 8.86
N PRO A 82 -9.21 -5.29 8.87
CA PRO A 82 -7.89 -4.67 8.72
C PRO A 82 -7.69 -3.99 7.37
N ALA A 83 -8.31 -4.50 6.29
CA ALA A 83 -8.28 -3.84 4.98
C ALA A 83 -8.90 -2.44 5.03
N THR A 84 -10.05 -2.29 5.69
CA THR A 84 -10.72 -1.00 5.89
C THR A 84 -9.86 -0.05 6.70
N PHE A 85 -9.24 -0.52 7.77
CA PHE A 85 -8.33 0.27 8.58
C PHE A 85 -7.11 0.74 7.78
N MET A 86 -6.49 -0.15 7.03
CA MET A 86 -5.34 0.20 6.18
C MET A 86 -5.73 1.17 5.05
N SER A 87 -6.95 1.09 4.54
CA SER A 87 -7.49 2.06 3.57
C SER A 87 -7.59 3.46 4.17
N ALA A 88 -8.07 3.57 5.40
CA ALA A 88 -8.14 4.85 6.12
C ALA A 88 -6.73 5.43 6.35
N VAL A 89 -5.80 4.62 6.83
CA VAL A 89 -4.41 5.04 7.10
C VAL A 89 -3.71 5.49 5.83
N SER A 90 -3.76 4.70 4.75
CA SER A 90 -3.12 5.01 3.48
C SER A 90 -3.65 6.31 2.85
N SER A 91 -4.96 6.51 2.85
CA SER A 91 -5.56 7.72 2.28
C SER A 91 -5.30 8.96 3.12
N THR A 92 -5.35 8.84 4.44
CA THR A 92 -5.00 9.94 5.36
C THR A 92 -3.53 10.36 5.17
N TYR A 93 -2.63 9.39 5.09
CA TYR A 93 -1.22 9.68 4.84
C TYR A 93 -1.00 10.35 3.48
N PHE A 94 -1.70 9.92 2.44
CA PHE A 94 -1.59 10.52 1.11
C PHE A 94 -1.94 12.02 1.10
N ILE A 95 -2.90 12.42 1.92
CA ILE A 95 -3.30 13.82 2.04
C ILE A 95 -2.34 14.62 2.93
N LEU A 96 -1.86 14.02 4.03
CA LEU A 96 -0.98 14.68 4.99
C LEU A 96 0.47 14.76 4.53
N ALA A 97 0.93 13.84 3.69
CA ALA A 97 2.32 13.79 3.28
C ALA A 97 2.70 15.04 2.48
N PRO A 98 3.76 15.75 2.89
CA PRO A 98 4.22 16.95 2.21
C PRO A 98 4.70 16.67 0.77
N GLU A 99 5.07 15.44 0.50
CA GLU A 99 5.50 14.96 -0.82
C GLU A 99 4.34 14.73 -1.79
N CYS A 100 3.09 14.60 -1.26
CA CYS A 100 1.88 14.39 -2.04
C CYS A 100 1.02 15.66 -2.07
N LEU A 101 -0.25 15.55 -1.67
CA LEU A 101 -1.18 16.67 -1.65
C LEU A 101 -0.91 17.69 -0.54
N GLY A 102 -0.22 17.31 0.53
CA GLY A 102 0.13 18.21 1.63
C GLY A 102 0.92 19.43 1.18
N SER A 103 1.81 19.28 0.21
CA SER A 103 2.57 20.40 -0.37
C SER A 103 1.68 21.38 -1.14
N LEU A 104 0.70 20.89 -1.87
CA LEU A 104 -0.26 21.72 -2.62
C LEU A 104 -1.22 22.48 -1.71
N LEU A 105 -1.61 21.89 -0.60
CA LEU A 105 -2.49 22.49 0.40
C LEU A 105 -1.74 23.46 1.32
N ASN A 106 -0.46 23.19 1.62
CA ASN A 106 0.39 24.06 2.46
C ASN A 106 0.87 25.33 1.79
N SER A 107 0.82 25.43 0.47
CA SER A 107 1.38 26.59 -0.25
C SER A 107 0.61 27.90 -0.03
N LYS A 108 -0.54 27.87 0.65
CA LYS A 108 -1.42 29.04 0.78
C LYS A 108 -1.53 29.68 2.16
N THR A 109 -1.00 29.06 3.25
CA THR A 109 -1.10 29.69 4.58
C THR A 109 -0.05 29.16 5.57
N ALA A 110 0.92 29.96 5.97
CA ALA A 110 2.08 29.53 6.73
C ALA A 110 1.82 29.13 8.21
N GLU A 111 0.71 29.51 8.84
CA GLU A 111 0.44 29.20 10.25
C GLU A 111 -0.88 28.44 10.54
N GLY A 112 -1.85 28.49 9.64
CA GLY A 112 -3.12 27.77 9.77
C GLY A 112 -3.17 26.42 9.05
N ALA A 113 -2.17 26.12 8.22
CA ALA A 113 -2.18 25.02 7.27
C ALA A 113 -2.11 23.64 7.93
N THR A 114 -1.40 23.49 9.04
CA THR A 114 -1.27 22.20 9.75
C THR A 114 -2.59 21.76 10.36
N ILE A 115 -3.38 22.66 10.90
CA ILE A 115 -4.70 22.37 11.49
C ILE A 115 -5.71 22.05 10.37
N TYR A 116 -5.67 22.79 9.28
CA TYR A 116 -6.55 22.57 8.13
C TYR A 116 -6.28 21.24 7.44
N ASN A 117 -5.02 20.88 7.23
CA ASN A 117 -4.64 19.62 6.64
C ASN A 117 -5.06 18.42 7.48
N THR A 118 -4.90 18.49 8.79
CA THR A 118 -5.33 17.46 9.72
C THR A 118 -6.85 17.35 9.75
N ALA A 119 -7.57 18.45 9.81
CA ALA A 119 -9.03 18.49 9.82
C ALA A 119 -9.66 17.99 8.52
N VAL A 120 -8.99 18.13 7.38
CA VAL A 120 -9.44 17.61 6.09
C VAL A 120 -9.00 16.15 5.86
N ALA A 121 -7.79 15.81 6.27
CA ALA A 121 -7.21 14.48 6.02
C ALA A 121 -7.96 13.35 6.75
N TYR A 122 -8.33 13.56 8.00
CA TYR A 122 -9.04 12.53 8.78
C TYR A 122 -10.45 12.23 8.22
N PRO A 123 -11.32 13.22 7.96
CA PRO A 123 -12.62 12.95 7.36
C PRO A 123 -12.52 12.27 5.99
N VAL A 124 -11.60 12.70 5.13
CA VAL A 124 -11.39 12.09 3.81
C VAL A 124 -10.90 10.66 3.93
N GLY A 125 -9.98 10.37 4.85
CA GLY A 125 -9.53 9.01 5.14
C GLY A 125 -10.66 8.09 5.57
N VAL A 126 -11.53 8.56 6.46
CA VAL A 126 -12.70 7.81 6.93
C VAL A 126 -13.71 7.61 5.80
N ILE A 127 -14.01 8.64 5.01
CA ILE A 127 -14.93 8.54 3.86
C ILE A 127 -14.40 7.54 2.84
N PHE A 128 -13.11 7.57 2.55
CA PHE A 128 -12.48 6.62 1.63
C PHE A 128 -12.57 5.18 2.15
N ALA A 129 -12.32 4.96 3.44
CA ALA A 129 -12.46 3.63 4.06
C ALA A 129 -13.90 3.12 4.00
N ILE A 130 -14.88 3.97 4.29
CA ILE A 130 -16.30 3.63 4.19
C ILE A 130 -16.69 3.33 2.73
N ALA A 131 -16.21 4.12 1.78
CA ALA A 131 -16.46 3.89 0.36
C ALA A 131 -15.88 2.55 -0.12
N MET A 132 -14.67 2.20 0.28
CA MET A 132 -14.04 0.92 -0.05
C MET A 132 -14.82 -0.26 0.55
N LEU A 133 -15.26 -0.13 1.80
CA LEU A 133 -16.09 -1.14 2.45
C LEU A 133 -17.46 -1.29 1.75
N ALA A 134 -18.09 -0.18 1.39
CA ALA A 134 -19.37 -0.18 0.68
C ALA A 134 -19.24 -0.83 -0.71
N LEU A 135 -18.20 -0.52 -1.45
CA LEU A 135 -17.90 -1.15 -2.75
C LEU A 135 -17.68 -2.65 -2.61
N PHE A 136 -16.93 -3.06 -1.58
CA PHE A 136 -16.71 -4.48 -1.29
C PHE A 136 -18.04 -5.20 -1.00
N LEU A 137 -18.89 -4.65 -0.11
CA LEU A 137 -20.19 -5.21 0.21
C LEU A 137 -21.14 -5.22 -0.99
N HIS A 138 -21.08 -4.21 -1.85
CA HIS A 138 -21.84 -4.19 -3.09
C HIS A 138 -21.38 -5.29 -4.06
N ALA A 139 -20.07 -5.47 -4.20
CA ALA A 139 -19.49 -6.51 -5.05
C ALA A 139 -19.88 -7.92 -4.54
N THR A 140 -19.86 -8.15 -3.23
CA THR A 140 -20.26 -9.43 -2.62
C THR A 140 -21.75 -9.72 -2.84
N LYS A 141 -22.63 -8.72 -2.66
CA LYS A 141 -24.06 -8.86 -2.95
C LYS A 141 -24.34 -9.18 -4.41
N LYS A 142 -23.69 -8.49 -5.33
CA LYS A 142 -23.84 -8.73 -6.76
C LYS A 142 -23.38 -10.15 -7.16
N HIS A 143 -22.30 -10.63 -6.56
CA HIS A 143 -21.79 -11.97 -6.82
C HIS A 143 -22.72 -13.06 -6.27
N THR A 144 -23.32 -12.85 -5.08
CA THR A 144 -24.31 -13.74 -4.49
C THR A 144 -25.57 -13.81 -5.35
N ALA A 145 -26.07 -12.66 -5.84
CA ALA A 145 -27.24 -12.60 -6.71
C ALA A 145 -27.04 -13.29 -8.07
N LYS A 146 -25.81 -13.32 -8.59
CA LYS A 146 -25.48 -13.99 -9.85
C LYS A 146 -25.39 -15.51 -9.73
N ASN A 147 -25.06 -16.00 -8.53
CA ASN A 147 -24.90 -17.43 -8.25
C ASN A 147 -26.15 -18.07 -7.58
N ALA A 148 -27.17 -17.29 -7.32
CA ALA A 148 -28.49 -17.73 -6.89
C ALA A 148 -29.43 -17.85 -8.08
#